data_a08d9edc76b2a1b1b2de7fdc2ae67acd
#
_entry.id   a08d9edc76b2a1b1b2de7fdc2ae67acd
#
_cell.length_a   1.000
_cell.length_b   1.000
_cell.length_c   1.000
_cell.angle_alpha   90.00
_cell.angle_beta   90.00
_cell.angle_gamma   90.00
#
_symmetry.space_group_name_H-M   'P 1'
#
loop_
_entity.id
_entity.type
_entity.pdbx_description
1 polymer ?
#
loop_
_entity_poly.entity_id
_entity_poly.type
_entity_poly.pdbx_seq_one_letter_code
_entity_poly.pdbx_strand_id
1 'polypeptide(L)' 'MRRGKKPTRKQKIRLGQADLAPENWLVVKQKANGELIILNKYHDTIRVIPPLAG' A
#
# COMPACT_ATOMS: atom_id res chain seq x y z
N MET A 1 -16.33 9.01 -0.58
CA MET A 1 -15.41 8.91 0.54
C MET A 1 -14.16 8.13 0.16
N ARG A 2 -13.03 8.58 0.57
CA ARG A 2 -11.80 7.90 0.25
C ARG A 2 -11.59 6.69 1.14
N ARG A 3 -11.19 5.61 0.54
CA ARG A 3 -11.00 4.36 1.26
C ARG A 3 -9.59 4.18 1.81
N GLY A 4 -8.67 5.06 1.45
CA GLY A 4 -7.29 4.87 1.86
C GLY A 4 -6.70 6.12 2.46
N LYS A 5 -5.59 5.94 3.16
CA LYS A 5 -4.82 7.04 3.74
C LYS A 5 -3.46 7.10 3.07
N LYS A 6 -2.83 8.27 3.13
CA LYS A 6 -1.48 8.40 2.63
C LYS A 6 -0.57 7.41 3.35
N PRO A 7 0.31 6.73 2.62
CA PRO A 7 1.21 5.78 3.26
C PRO A 7 2.18 6.48 4.22
N THR A 8 2.49 5.80 5.31
CA THR A 8 3.54 6.26 6.22
C THR A 8 4.90 6.07 5.55
N ARG A 9 5.96 6.61 6.19
CA ARG A 9 7.30 6.46 5.67
C ARG A 9 7.68 4.99 5.44
N LYS A 10 7.37 4.14 6.42
CA LYS A 10 7.66 2.71 6.30
C LYS A 10 6.86 2.07 5.17
N GLN A 11 5.61 2.46 5.03
CA GLN A 11 4.77 1.94 3.98
C GLN A 11 5.22 2.39 2.61
N LYS A 12 5.73 3.62 2.50
CA LYS A 12 6.30 4.11 1.25
C LYS A 12 7.49 3.27 0.81
N ILE A 13 8.33 2.88 1.76
CA ILE A 13 9.47 2.02 1.46
C ILE A 13 9.01 0.69 0.91
N ARG A 14 7.99 0.10 1.52
CA ARG A 14 7.45 -1.17 1.04
C ARG A 14 6.84 -1.06 -0.35
N LEU A 15 6.15 0.04 -0.62
CA LEU A 15 5.61 0.28 -1.96
C LEU A 15 6.73 0.40 -2.98
N GLY A 16 7.81 1.09 -2.65
CA GLY A 16 8.96 1.19 -3.52
C GLY A 16 9.60 -0.15 -3.79
N GLN A 17 9.69 -1.01 -2.78
CA GLN A 17 10.24 -2.35 -2.94
C GLN A 17 9.37 -3.23 -3.84
N ALA A 18 8.08 -2.96 -3.88
CA ALA A 18 7.14 -3.66 -4.76
C ALA A 18 7.07 -3.04 -6.15
N ASP A 19 7.97 -2.10 -6.44
CA ASP A 19 8.02 -1.42 -7.74
C ASP A 19 6.78 -0.56 -8.00
N LEU A 20 6.19 -0.03 -6.94
CA LEU A 20 5.03 0.82 -7.03
C LEU A 20 5.39 2.25 -6.62
N ALA A 21 4.78 3.22 -7.29
CA ALA A 21 5.00 4.62 -6.93
C ALA A 21 4.18 4.98 -5.70
N PRO A 22 4.80 5.28 -4.56
CA PRO A 22 4.05 5.52 -3.32
C PRO A 22 3.05 6.67 -3.42
N GLU A 23 3.34 7.64 -4.27
CA GLU A 23 2.46 8.79 -4.46
C GLU A 23 1.18 8.47 -5.21
N ASN A 24 1.12 7.31 -5.87
CA ASN A 24 -0.05 6.88 -6.63
C ASN A 24 -0.94 5.94 -5.84
N TRP A 25 -0.52 5.54 -4.66
CA TRP A 25 -1.22 4.53 -3.88
C TRP A 25 -1.58 5.04 -2.50
N LEU A 26 -2.74 4.59 -2.04
CA LEU A 26 -3.20 4.86 -0.68
C LEU A 26 -3.26 3.53 0.06
N VAL A 27 -2.98 3.56 1.36
CA VAL A 27 -3.06 2.37 2.19
C VAL A 27 -4.47 2.25 2.74
N VAL A 28 -5.14 1.17 2.39
CA VAL A 28 -6.50 0.89 2.87
C VAL A 28 -6.45 0.20 4.21
N LYS A 29 -5.57 -0.80 4.34
CA LYS A 29 -5.49 -1.57 5.56
C LYS A 29 -4.12 -2.22 5.66
N GLN A 30 -3.63 -2.37 6.86
CA GLN A 30 -2.42 -3.13 7.15
C GLN A 30 -2.81 -4.29 8.06
N LYS A 31 -2.60 -5.51 7.58
CA LYS A 31 -2.96 -6.70 8.34
C LYS A 31 -1.88 -7.04 9.34
N ALA A 32 -2.26 -7.80 10.36
CA ALA A 32 -1.35 -8.19 11.42
C ALA A 32 -0.19 -9.03 10.91
N ASN A 33 -0.39 -9.78 9.84
CA ASN A 33 0.66 -10.61 9.25
C ASN A 33 1.64 -9.80 8.38
N GLY A 34 1.43 -8.51 8.24
CA GLY A 34 2.32 -7.65 7.47
C GLY A 34 1.84 -7.34 6.06
N GLU A 35 0.73 -7.88 5.64
CA GLU A 35 0.17 -7.56 4.33
C GLU A 35 -0.36 -6.13 4.31
N LEU A 36 -0.13 -5.46 3.19
CA LEU A 36 -0.69 -4.13 2.96
C LEU A 36 -1.72 -4.20 1.86
N ILE A 37 -2.90 -3.71 2.15
CA ILE A 37 -3.94 -3.56 1.13
C ILE A 37 -3.92 -2.11 0.69
N ILE A 38 -3.68 -1.90 -0.60
CA ILE A 38 -3.49 -0.58 -1.16
C ILE A 38 -4.48 -0.34 -2.29
N LEU A 39 -4.79 0.93 -2.51
CA LEU A 39 -5.72 1.37 -3.53
C LEU A 39 -5.02 2.37 -4.44
N ASN A 40 -5.05 2.13 -5.75
CA ASN A 40 -4.54 3.09 -6.71
C ASN A 40 -5.53 4.24 -6.82
N LYS A 41 -5.07 5.45 -6.52
CA LYS A 41 -5.97 6.59 -6.50
C LYS A 41 -6.38 7.10 -7.89
N TYR A 42 -5.70 6.65 -8.93
CA TYR A 42 -6.04 7.05 -10.30
C TYR A 42 -6.91 6.03 -11.00
N HIS A 43 -6.73 4.75 -10.69
CA HIS A 43 -7.41 3.65 -11.38
C HIS A 43 -8.39 2.89 -10.51
N ASP A 44 -8.50 3.26 -9.25
CA ASP A 44 -9.38 2.56 -8.30
C ASP A 44 -9.08 1.05 -8.21
N THR A 45 -7.85 0.68 -8.43
CA THR A 45 -7.43 -0.72 -8.39
C THR A 45 -6.90 -1.06 -7.02
N ILE A 46 -7.35 -2.18 -6.47
CA ILE A 46 -6.87 -2.66 -5.17
C ILE A 46 -5.81 -3.73 -5.39
N ARG A 47 -4.72 -3.61 -4.64
CA ARG A 47 -3.65 -4.60 -4.65
C ARG A 47 -3.28 -4.97 -3.23
N VAL A 48 -2.72 -6.16 -3.08
CA VAL A 48 -2.22 -6.63 -1.78
C VAL A 48 -0.73 -6.83 -1.91
N ILE A 49 0.03 -6.16 -1.03
CA ILE A 49 1.47 -6.36 -0.94
C ILE A 49 1.72 -7.47 0.09
N PRO A 50 2.42 -8.54 -0.29
CA PRO A 50 2.68 -9.62 0.65
C PRO A 50 3.56 -9.14 1.80
N PRO A 51 3.52 -9.84 2.96
CA PRO A 51 4.35 -9.47 4.09
C PRO A 51 5.82 -9.63 3.74
N LEU A 52 6.65 -8.83 4.41
CA LEU A 52 8.09 -8.94 4.21
C LEU A 52 8.54 -10.33 4.63
N ALA A 53 9.28 -10.98 3.76
CA ALA A 53 9.91 -12.25 4.09
C ALA A 53 10.95 -11.99 5.17
N GLY A 54 10.73 -12.56 6.31
CA GLY A 54 11.53 -12.32 7.51
C GLY A 54 12.95 -12.73 7.44
#